data_ee943ed576d13aeb21661ad57bedc202
#
_entry.id   ee943ed576d13aeb21661ad57bedc202
#
_cell.length_a   1.000
_cell.length_b   1.000
_cell.length_c   1.000
_cell.angle_alpha   90.00
_cell.angle_beta   90.00
_cell.angle_gamma   90.00
#
_symmetry.space_group_name_H-M   'P 1'
#
loop_
_entity.id
_entity.type
_entity.pdbx_description
1 polymer ?
#
loop_
_entity_poly.entity_id
_entity_poly.type
_entity_poly.pdbx_seq_one_letter_code
_entity_poly.pdbx_strand_id
1 'polypeptide(L)'
;MSRVVAGALFSMFVAIGCGSSSTGESTKPPQDRGVDAVEPVPGGEGQGTEVNAYGKPYPTANLGYQARSGKRPGSVIRNYKFLGYRDGDPSKGKAVISLADFFDPEMRQAKLIHFSAGALWCPPCNEEAKVIVPLVPMLKEKKVIVIQAIIEGDARGTGSTLADLDVWQKRHKVNYTFFTDPQQQNLGQFFDAAAIPWNGMIDARSMELLTSGVGYNPKMIEEYDTWLKWIDANPPQAVQ
;
A
#
# COMPACT_ATOMS: atom_id res chain seq x y z
N MET A 1 -11.98 66.59 44.45
CA MET A 1 -10.70 67.24 44.94
C MET A 1 -9.56 66.28 44.69
N SER A 2 -8.63 66.77 43.90
CA SER A 2 -7.15 66.41 43.89
C SER A 2 -6.71 64.97 43.70
N ARG A 3 -5.72 64.63 42.97
CA ARG A 3 -4.72 65.28 42.08
C ARG A 3 -4.09 64.20 41.22
N VAL A 4 -3.83 64.57 40.00
CA VAL A 4 -2.99 63.82 39.03
C VAL A 4 -1.55 63.82 39.48
N VAL A 5 -0.86 62.65 39.30
CA VAL A 5 0.60 62.63 39.17
C VAL A 5 0.94 61.70 38.02
N ALA A 6 1.54 62.30 36.99
CA ALA A 6 2.14 61.62 35.84
C ALA A 6 3.53 61.09 36.24
N GLY A 7 3.85 59.89 35.84
CA GLY A 7 5.17 59.32 35.89
C GLY A 7 5.53 58.67 34.57
N ALA A 8 6.37 59.32 33.80
CA ALA A 8 6.98 58.82 32.58
C ALA A 8 8.10 57.87 32.95
N LEU A 9 8.09 56.66 32.42
CA LEU A 9 9.21 55.73 32.44
C LEU A 9 9.56 55.35 31.01
N PHE A 10 10.76 55.77 30.66
CA PHE A 10 11.49 55.39 29.44
C PHE A 10 11.77 53.89 29.49
N SER A 11 11.34 53.14 28.50
CA SER A 11 11.75 51.78 28.32
C SER A 11 12.45 51.60 26.99
N MET A 12 13.69 51.23 27.16
CA MET A 12 14.69 50.92 26.17
C MET A 12 14.22 49.75 25.28
N PHE A 13 14.07 49.98 23.99
CA PHE A 13 13.87 48.92 23.01
C PHE A 13 15.18 48.19 22.76
N VAL A 14 15.29 46.96 23.24
CA VAL A 14 16.28 45.99 22.73
C VAL A 14 15.66 45.23 21.59
N ALA A 15 16.10 45.53 20.40
CA ALA A 15 15.75 44.76 19.20
C ALA A 15 16.54 43.46 19.20
N ILE A 16 15.91 42.37 19.63
CA ILE A 16 16.41 41.04 19.40
C ILE A 16 15.91 40.59 18.03
N GLY A 17 16.81 40.61 17.06
CA GLY A 17 16.58 40.04 15.73
C GLY A 17 16.40 38.53 15.82
N CYS A 18 15.15 38.05 15.84
CA CYS A 18 14.86 36.65 15.52
C CYS A 18 14.97 36.47 14.01
N GLY A 19 16.09 35.94 13.57
CA GLY A 19 16.22 35.39 12.23
C GLY A 19 15.26 34.23 12.09
N SER A 20 14.13 34.44 11.40
CA SER A 20 13.28 33.37 10.93
C SER A 20 13.99 32.64 9.81
N SER A 21 14.71 31.59 10.16
CA SER A 21 15.04 30.55 9.19
C SER A 21 13.74 29.78 8.91
N SER A 22 12.99 30.24 7.93
CA SER A 22 11.96 29.43 7.28
C SER A 22 12.67 28.33 6.51
N THR A 23 12.95 27.21 7.17
CA THR A 23 13.11 25.95 6.48
C THR A 23 11.74 25.60 5.92
N GLY A 24 11.47 26.11 4.72
CA GLY A 24 10.43 25.62 3.86
C GLY A 24 10.71 24.17 3.55
N GLU A 25 10.22 23.28 4.40
CA GLU A 25 10.15 21.88 4.11
C GLU A 25 9.21 21.74 2.94
N SER A 26 9.81 21.71 1.75
CA SER A 26 9.16 21.40 0.49
C SER A 26 8.59 19.98 0.66
N THR A 27 7.31 19.89 0.98
CA THR A 27 6.53 18.65 0.88
C THR A 27 6.37 18.33 -0.60
N LYS A 28 7.50 17.95 -1.23
CA LYS A 28 7.49 17.35 -2.55
C LYS A 28 6.69 16.06 -2.39
N PRO A 29 5.62 15.83 -3.16
CA PRO A 29 4.92 14.56 -3.11
C PRO A 29 5.94 13.44 -3.33
N PRO A 30 5.81 12.29 -2.64
CA PRO A 30 6.73 11.18 -2.79
C PRO A 30 6.94 10.93 -4.28
N GLN A 31 8.19 10.99 -4.73
CA GLN A 31 8.50 10.70 -6.13
C GLN A 31 8.09 9.26 -6.37
N ASP A 32 7.33 9.06 -7.45
CA ASP A 32 7.00 7.77 -7.99
C ASP A 32 8.32 6.99 -8.23
N ARG A 33 8.71 6.19 -7.25
CA ARG A 33 9.90 5.35 -7.33
C ARG A 33 9.49 4.12 -8.13
N GLY A 34 10.04 4.01 -9.33
CA GLY A 34 9.73 2.91 -10.23
C GLY A 34 10.06 1.53 -9.66
N VAL A 35 9.86 0.53 -10.49
CA VAL A 35 10.11 -0.89 -10.20
C VAL A 35 11.53 -1.21 -9.68
N ASP A 36 12.46 -0.29 -9.83
CA ASP A 36 13.86 -0.45 -9.43
C ASP A 36 14.12 -0.18 -7.94
N ALA A 37 13.08 0.16 -7.16
CA ALA A 37 13.21 0.49 -5.74
C ALA A 37 13.33 -0.74 -4.82
N VAL A 38 13.21 -1.95 -5.35
CA VAL A 38 13.48 -3.19 -4.60
C VAL A 38 14.97 -3.47 -4.65
N GLU A 39 15.64 -3.36 -3.51
CA GLU A 39 17.03 -3.79 -3.35
C GLU A 39 17.18 -5.25 -3.85
N PRO A 40 18.18 -5.54 -4.71
CA PRO A 40 18.42 -6.90 -5.12
C PRO A 40 18.73 -7.76 -3.91
N VAL A 41 18.03 -8.87 -3.76
CA VAL A 41 18.29 -9.81 -2.69
C VAL A 41 19.65 -10.46 -2.95
N PRO A 42 20.61 -10.41 -2.03
CA PRO A 42 21.83 -11.20 -2.16
C PRO A 42 21.50 -12.69 -2.27
N GLY A 43 21.74 -13.29 -3.43
CA GLY A 43 21.47 -14.70 -3.70
C GLY A 43 20.06 -15.03 -4.20
N GLY A 44 19.21 -14.04 -4.45
CA GLY A 44 17.90 -14.24 -5.09
C GLY A 44 18.07 -14.42 -6.60
N GLU A 45 17.84 -15.63 -7.12
CA GLU A 45 17.69 -15.81 -8.55
C GLU A 45 16.38 -15.18 -9.01
N GLY A 46 16.48 -14.24 -9.94
CA GLY A 46 15.34 -13.66 -10.65
C GLY A 46 14.90 -12.30 -10.13
N GLN A 47 15.14 -11.29 -10.91
CA GLN A 47 14.36 -10.05 -10.85
C GLN A 47 12.92 -10.41 -11.20
N GLY A 48 11.95 -9.94 -10.41
CA GLY A 48 10.54 -10.23 -10.64
C GLY A 48 10.11 -9.94 -12.08
N THR A 49 9.11 -10.65 -12.53
CA THR A 49 8.70 -10.71 -13.94
C THR A 49 8.06 -9.41 -14.44
N GLU A 50 8.22 -9.09 -15.71
CA GLU A 50 7.49 -8.04 -16.43
C GLU A 50 6.28 -8.60 -17.18
N VAL A 51 6.08 -9.91 -17.10
CA VAL A 51 4.96 -10.63 -17.70
C VAL A 51 4.27 -11.48 -16.62
N ASN A 52 2.99 -11.75 -16.81
CA ASN A 52 2.28 -12.66 -15.93
C ASN A 52 2.71 -14.13 -16.16
N ALA A 53 2.17 -15.06 -15.36
CA ALA A 53 2.44 -16.49 -15.45
C ALA A 53 2.11 -17.11 -16.83
N TYR A 54 1.36 -16.39 -17.68
CA TYR A 54 0.93 -16.83 -19.01
C TYR A 54 1.63 -16.07 -20.14
N GLY A 55 2.69 -15.29 -19.82
CA GLY A 55 3.49 -14.55 -20.80
C GLY A 55 2.85 -13.26 -21.30
N LYS A 56 1.79 -12.75 -20.66
CA LYS A 56 1.18 -11.47 -21.01
C LYS A 56 1.94 -10.31 -20.38
N PRO A 57 2.34 -9.29 -21.14
CA PRO A 57 3.00 -8.11 -20.62
C PRO A 57 2.13 -7.39 -19.60
N TYR A 58 2.77 -6.87 -18.53
CA TYR A 58 2.08 -6.06 -17.54
C TYR A 58 1.58 -4.75 -18.17
N PRO A 59 0.34 -4.31 -17.87
CA PRO A 59 -0.22 -3.10 -18.46
C PRO A 59 0.49 -1.84 -17.92
N THR A 60 0.76 -0.89 -18.80
CA THR A 60 1.42 0.39 -18.44
C THR A 60 0.53 1.60 -18.69
N ALA A 61 -0.55 1.44 -19.45
CA ALA A 61 -1.48 2.52 -19.81
C ALA A 61 -2.82 2.35 -19.08
N ASN A 62 -3.45 3.48 -18.74
CA ASN A 62 -4.82 3.48 -18.23
C ASN A 62 -5.78 3.00 -19.31
N LEU A 63 -6.83 2.29 -18.90
CA LEU A 63 -7.79 1.64 -19.79
C LEU A 63 -9.03 2.50 -20.08
N GLY A 64 -8.95 3.81 -19.83
CA GLY A 64 -10.04 4.75 -20.13
C GLY A 64 -11.21 4.73 -19.14
N TYR A 65 -11.12 4.00 -18.04
CA TYR A 65 -12.12 4.06 -16.98
C TYR A 65 -12.11 5.41 -16.27
N GLN A 66 -13.27 5.84 -15.83
CA GLN A 66 -13.39 7.04 -14.99
C GLN A 66 -12.76 6.79 -13.63
N ALA A 67 -12.21 7.86 -13.04
CA ALA A 67 -11.63 7.81 -11.71
C ALA A 67 -12.63 7.27 -10.67
N ARG A 68 -12.11 6.48 -9.74
CA ARG A 68 -12.83 5.93 -8.58
C ARG A 68 -12.63 6.83 -7.36
N SER A 69 -13.19 6.46 -6.22
CA SER A 69 -12.94 7.13 -4.94
C SER A 69 -11.58 6.77 -4.35
N GLY A 70 -10.99 7.65 -3.55
CA GLY A 70 -9.71 7.43 -2.88
C GLY A 70 -8.51 8.00 -3.62
N LYS A 71 -7.29 7.71 -3.13
CA LYS A 71 -6.05 8.17 -3.73
C LYS A 71 -5.72 7.37 -5.00
N ARG A 72 -5.49 8.10 -6.10
CA ARG A 72 -5.12 7.55 -7.43
C ARG A 72 -6.01 6.42 -7.98
N PRO A 73 -7.30 6.39 -7.66
CA PRO A 73 -8.19 5.38 -8.24
C PRO A 73 -8.39 5.64 -9.73
N GLY A 74 -8.65 4.56 -10.47
CA GLY A 74 -8.80 4.61 -11.92
C GLY A 74 -7.49 4.62 -12.70
N SER A 75 -6.34 4.54 -11.99
CA SER A 75 -5.01 4.43 -12.60
C SER A 75 -4.50 3.00 -12.53
N VAL A 76 -3.74 2.58 -13.54
CA VAL A 76 -3.01 1.31 -13.48
C VAL A 76 -1.90 1.42 -12.43
N ILE A 77 -1.88 0.48 -11.48
CA ILE A 77 -0.80 0.40 -10.50
C ILE A 77 0.46 -0.11 -11.19
N ARG A 78 1.62 0.47 -10.87
CA ARG A 78 2.88 0.03 -11.44
C ARG A 78 3.22 -1.41 -11.05
N ASN A 79 4.03 -2.06 -11.88
CA ASN A 79 4.57 -3.37 -11.57
C ASN A 79 5.68 -3.28 -10.51
N TYR A 80 5.29 -3.01 -9.27
CA TYR A 80 6.23 -3.03 -8.17
C TYR A 80 6.73 -4.45 -7.88
N LYS A 81 7.96 -4.52 -7.40
CA LYS A 81 8.63 -5.76 -7.00
C LYS A 81 8.96 -5.69 -5.53
N PHE A 82 8.70 -6.75 -4.82
CA PHE A 82 8.85 -6.84 -3.37
C PHE A 82 9.54 -8.16 -3.00
N LEU A 83 10.06 -8.22 -1.79
CA LEU A 83 10.63 -9.45 -1.25
C LEU A 83 9.75 -9.98 -0.12
N GLY A 84 9.35 -11.24 -0.22
CA GLY A 84 8.45 -11.81 0.77
C GLY A 84 8.10 -13.28 0.56
N TYR A 85 7.02 -13.70 1.17
CA TYR A 85 6.50 -15.07 1.12
C TYR A 85 5.32 -15.19 0.16
N ARG A 86 5.44 -16.12 -0.81
CA ARG A 86 4.32 -16.50 -1.66
C ARG A 86 3.36 -17.39 -0.88
N ASP A 87 2.06 -17.13 -1.00
CA ASP A 87 0.97 -17.90 -0.39
C ASP A 87 1.11 -18.09 1.13
N GLY A 88 1.88 -17.21 1.78
CA GLY A 88 2.17 -17.32 3.20
C GLY A 88 2.99 -18.55 3.59
N ASP A 89 3.67 -19.20 2.67
CA ASP A 89 4.36 -20.46 2.89
C ASP A 89 5.87 -20.27 3.17
N PRO A 90 6.31 -20.34 4.46
CA PRO A 90 7.72 -20.17 4.78
C PRO A 90 8.63 -21.29 4.24
N SER A 91 8.08 -22.47 3.94
CA SER A 91 8.86 -23.61 3.44
C SER A 91 9.42 -23.38 2.04
N LYS A 92 8.78 -22.47 1.28
CA LYS A 92 9.24 -22.05 -0.05
C LYS A 92 10.34 -20.97 0.00
N GLY A 93 10.68 -20.46 1.21
CA GLY A 93 11.60 -19.36 1.38
C GLY A 93 11.02 -18.02 0.92
N LYS A 94 11.83 -16.97 1.08
CA LYS A 94 11.49 -15.62 0.61
C LYS A 94 11.91 -15.46 -0.85
N ALA A 95 11.05 -14.86 -1.66
CA ALA A 95 11.27 -14.67 -3.10
C ALA A 95 10.90 -13.26 -3.52
N VAL A 96 11.43 -12.82 -4.65
CA VAL A 96 10.95 -11.60 -5.31
C VAL A 96 9.55 -11.87 -5.85
N ILE A 97 8.63 -10.97 -5.52
CA ILE A 97 7.22 -11.00 -5.88
C ILE A 97 6.95 -9.74 -6.71
N SER A 98 6.52 -9.94 -7.93
CA SER A 98 6.14 -8.88 -8.86
C SER A 98 4.62 -8.74 -8.88
N LEU A 99 4.07 -7.53 -9.02
CA LEU A 99 2.63 -7.36 -9.21
C LEU A 99 2.17 -8.01 -10.53
N ALA A 100 3.07 -8.20 -11.50
CA ALA A 100 2.78 -8.97 -12.72
C ALA A 100 2.39 -10.42 -12.42
N ASP A 101 2.81 -10.99 -11.30
CA ASP A 101 2.43 -12.35 -10.89
C ASP A 101 0.91 -12.49 -10.65
N PHE A 102 0.24 -11.38 -10.35
CA PHE A 102 -1.20 -11.31 -10.05
C PHE A 102 -2.04 -10.73 -11.21
N PHE A 103 -1.38 -10.26 -12.27
CA PHE A 103 -2.06 -9.79 -13.47
C PHE A 103 -2.73 -10.95 -14.20
N ASP A 104 -4.05 -10.92 -14.33
CA ASP A 104 -4.83 -12.01 -14.90
C ASP A 104 -5.94 -11.49 -15.85
N PRO A 105 -5.56 -11.06 -17.05
CA PRO A 105 -6.51 -10.49 -18.02
C PRO A 105 -7.61 -11.46 -18.45
N GLU A 106 -7.39 -12.76 -18.29
CA GLU A 106 -8.33 -13.81 -18.65
C GLU A 106 -9.13 -14.33 -17.43
N MET A 107 -8.90 -13.76 -16.25
CA MET A 107 -9.57 -14.15 -14.99
C MET A 107 -9.46 -15.65 -14.69
N ARG A 108 -8.34 -16.26 -14.99
CA ARG A 108 -8.12 -17.69 -14.74
C ARG A 108 -8.12 -18.02 -13.26
N GLN A 109 -7.44 -17.20 -12.46
CA GLN A 109 -7.26 -17.35 -11.01
C GLN A 109 -7.79 -16.15 -10.22
N ALA A 110 -7.72 -14.93 -10.79
CA ALA A 110 -8.09 -13.70 -10.13
C ALA A 110 -9.05 -12.85 -10.96
N LYS A 111 -10.02 -12.25 -10.29
CA LYS A 111 -10.84 -11.13 -10.79
C LYS A 111 -10.48 -9.86 -10.03
N LEU A 112 -10.31 -9.97 -8.73
CA LEU A 112 -10.08 -8.87 -7.81
C LEU A 112 -8.82 -9.15 -6.99
N ILE A 113 -7.97 -8.15 -6.83
CA ILE A 113 -6.86 -8.19 -5.90
C ILE A 113 -7.15 -7.21 -4.77
N HIS A 114 -7.15 -7.69 -3.54
CA HIS A 114 -7.10 -6.87 -2.35
C HIS A 114 -5.65 -6.69 -1.95
N PHE A 115 -5.14 -5.48 -2.11
CA PHE A 115 -3.79 -5.12 -1.72
C PHE A 115 -3.84 -4.27 -0.45
N SER A 116 -3.35 -4.81 0.66
CA SER A 116 -3.28 -4.07 1.92
C SER A 116 -1.85 -3.70 2.29
N ALA A 117 -1.69 -2.66 3.09
CA ALA A 117 -0.42 -2.31 3.70
C ALA A 117 -0.61 -2.05 5.21
N GLY A 118 0.32 -2.58 6.01
CA GLY A 118 0.23 -2.48 7.46
C GLY A 118 1.59 -2.57 8.15
N ALA A 119 1.60 -2.53 9.47
CA ALA A 119 2.80 -2.58 10.30
C ALA A 119 2.62 -3.52 11.50
N LEU A 120 3.71 -4.04 12.04
CA LEU A 120 3.68 -4.97 13.19
C LEU A 120 3.09 -4.31 14.44
N TRP A 121 3.42 -3.04 14.67
CA TRP A 121 2.94 -2.25 15.80
C TRP A 121 1.47 -1.83 15.71
N CYS A 122 0.85 -1.91 14.52
CA CYS A 122 -0.46 -1.33 14.21
C CYS A 122 -1.62 -2.24 14.68
N PRO A 123 -2.40 -1.90 15.74
CA PRO A 123 -3.48 -2.75 16.22
C PRO A 123 -4.56 -3.04 15.17
N PRO A 124 -5.12 -2.05 14.42
CA PRO A 124 -6.11 -2.35 13.40
C PRO A 124 -5.57 -3.21 12.26
N CYS A 125 -4.26 -3.14 11.94
CA CYS A 125 -3.63 -4.01 10.94
C CYS A 125 -3.59 -5.47 11.44
N ASN A 126 -3.31 -5.67 12.73
CA ASN A 126 -3.32 -6.98 13.36
C ASN A 126 -4.73 -7.58 13.39
N GLU A 127 -5.76 -6.77 13.65
CA GLU A 127 -7.16 -7.24 13.61
C GLU A 127 -7.59 -7.60 12.18
N GLU A 128 -7.22 -6.80 11.19
CA GLU A 128 -7.49 -7.09 9.79
C GLU A 128 -6.90 -8.43 9.36
N ALA A 129 -5.63 -8.70 9.70
CA ALA A 129 -4.99 -9.98 9.39
C ALA A 129 -5.73 -11.16 10.01
N LYS A 130 -6.18 -11.06 11.28
CA LYS A 130 -6.95 -12.12 11.96
C LYS A 130 -8.27 -12.42 11.25
N VAL A 131 -8.91 -11.41 10.68
CA VAL A 131 -10.17 -11.57 9.94
C VAL A 131 -9.93 -12.15 8.56
N ILE A 132 -8.91 -11.68 7.86
CA ILE A 132 -8.63 -12.12 6.47
C ILE A 132 -8.17 -13.58 6.42
N VAL A 133 -7.27 -14.01 7.28
CA VAL A 133 -6.67 -15.36 7.23
C VAL A 133 -7.72 -16.49 7.11
N PRO A 134 -8.76 -16.57 7.94
CA PRO A 134 -9.78 -17.61 7.80
C PRO A 134 -10.65 -17.46 6.54
N LEU A 135 -10.71 -16.28 5.93
CA LEU A 135 -11.53 -16.03 4.74
C LEU A 135 -10.82 -16.42 3.44
N VAL A 136 -9.50 -16.56 3.44
CA VAL A 136 -8.71 -16.80 2.21
C VAL A 136 -9.22 -17.97 1.37
N PRO A 137 -9.61 -19.14 1.93
CA PRO A 137 -10.15 -20.22 1.10
C PRO A 137 -11.40 -19.80 0.32
N MET A 138 -12.36 -19.18 0.99
CA MET A 138 -13.59 -18.65 0.37
C MET A 138 -13.29 -17.54 -0.65
N LEU A 139 -12.33 -16.67 -0.36
CA LEU A 139 -11.92 -15.60 -1.27
C LEU A 139 -11.31 -16.16 -2.56
N LYS A 140 -10.49 -17.20 -2.47
CA LYS A 140 -9.94 -17.90 -3.65
C LYS A 140 -11.05 -18.48 -4.54
N GLU A 141 -12.09 -19.08 -3.96
CA GLU A 141 -13.24 -19.57 -4.73
C GLU A 141 -13.96 -18.44 -5.47
N LYS A 142 -14.03 -17.26 -4.87
CA LYS A 142 -14.58 -16.04 -5.49
C LYS A 142 -13.59 -15.36 -6.47
N LYS A 143 -12.40 -15.91 -6.67
CA LYS A 143 -11.30 -15.30 -7.45
C LYS A 143 -10.85 -13.93 -6.90
N VAL A 144 -10.85 -13.80 -5.58
CA VAL A 144 -10.24 -12.66 -4.86
C VAL A 144 -8.89 -13.10 -4.32
N ILE A 145 -7.83 -12.43 -4.75
CA ILE A 145 -6.49 -12.63 -4.22
C ILE A 145 -6.21 -11.56 -3.19
N VAL A 146 -5.66 -11.95 -2.04
CA VAL A 146 -5.15 -11.01 -1.03
C VAL A 146 -3.64 -10.98 -1.11
N ILE A 147 -3.08 -9.76 -1.11
CA ILE A 147 -1.64 -9.51 -0.96
C ILE A 147 -1.43 -8.41 0.06
N GLN A 148 -0.34 -8.47 0.82
CA GLN A 148 -0.08 -7.50 1.89
C GLN A 148 1.37 -7.04 1.92
N ALA A 149 1.56 -5.72 2.04
CA ALA A 149 2.85 -5.12 2.33
C ALA A 149 2.99 -4.86 3.85
N ILE A 150 4.09 -5.29 4.44
CA ILE A 150 4.50 -4.85 5.77
C ILE A 150 5.47 -3.70 5.56
N ILE A 151 5.09 -2.50 6.02
CA ILE A 151 5.84 -1.26 5.78
C ILE A 151 6.74 -0.85 6.95
N GLU A 152 6.34 -1.23 8.19
CA GLU A 152 7.07 -0.94 9.42
C GLU A 152 7.10 -2.15 10.35
N GLY A 153 8.19 -2.26 11.13
CA GLY A 153 8.37 -3.27 12.16
C GLY A 153 7.59 -2.98 13.45
N ASP A 154 8.19 -3.31 14.60
CA ASP A 154 7.53 -3.16 15.91
C ASP A 154 7.43 -1.71 16.41
N ALA A 155 8.15 -0.76 15.82
CA ALA A 155 8.09 0.65 16.16
C ALA A 155 7.74 1.52 14.96
N ARG A 156 7.00 2.60 15.23
CA ARG A 156 6.67 3.62 14.21
C ARG A 156 7.93 4.26 13.64
N GLY A 157 7.93 4.47 12.32
CA GLY A 157 9.04 5.10 11.61
C GLY A 157 10.22 4.17 11.34
N THR A 158 10.17 2.92 11.80
CA THR A 158 11.18 1.91 11.47
C THR A 158 10.72 1.10 10.27
N GLY A 159 11.48 1.16 9.18
CA GLY A 159 11.18 0.34 8.01
C GLY A 159 11.12 -1.14 8.36
N SER A 160 10.20 -1.86 7.72
CA SER A 160 10.11 -3.31 7.89
C SER A 160 11.35 -4.03 7.36
N THR A 161 11.67 -5.14 7.99
CA THR A 161 12.76 -6.03 7.62
C THR A 161 12.24 -7.41 7.23
N LEU A 162 13.11 -8.25 6.68
CA LEU A 162 12.75 -9.65 6.40
C LEU A 162 12.45 -10.46 7.66
N ALA A 163 13.06 -10.09 8.81
CA ALA A 163 12.75 -10.70 10.09
C ALA A 163 11.35 -10.35 10.58
N ASP A 164 10.86 -9.14 10.27
CA ASP A 164 9.50 -8.73 10.60
C ASP A 164 8.45 -9.57 9.87
N LEU A 165 8.74 -10.03 8.64
CA LEU A 165 7.87 -10.98 7.95
C LEU A 165 7.78 -12.31 8.71
N ASP A 166 8.87 -12.78 9.29
CA ASP A 166 8.86 -14.02 10.09
C ASP A 166 8.02 -13.85 11.38
N VAL A 167 8.12 -12.67 11.99
CA VAL A 167 7.28 -12.30 13.16
C VAL A 167 5.81 -12.24 12.77
N TRP A 168 5.49 -11.59 11.66
CA TRP A 168 4.11 -11.49 11.16
C TRP A 168 3.52 -12.86 10.87
N GLN A 169 4.28 -13.71 10.16
CA GLN A 169 3.88 -15.09 9.85
C GLN A 169 3.64 -15.91 11.11
N LYS A 170 4.55 -15.84 12.08
CA LYS A 170 4.40 -16.56 13.35
C LYS A 170 3.17 -16.11 14.12
N ARG A 171 2.89 -14.80 14.13
CA ARG A 171 1.78 -14.17 14.85
C ARG A 171 0.41 -14.52 14.26
N HIS A 172 0.27 -14.44 12.94
CA HIS A 172 -1.03 -14.50 12.27
C HIS A 172 -1.26 -15.79 11.47
N LYS A 173 -0.21 -16.60 11.22
CA LYS A 173 -0.32 -17.80 10.36
C LYS A 173 -0.88 -17.44 8.98
N VAL A 174 -0.36 -16.37 8.41
CA VAL A 174 -0.79 -15.83 7.11
C VAL A 174 -0.74 -16.90 6.03
N ASN A 175 -1.80 -17.02 5.24
CA ASN A 175 -1.99 -18.00 4.17
C ASN A 175 -2.27 -17.33 2.80
N TYR A 176 -1.85 -16.09 2.66
CA TYR A 176 -1.83 -15.29 1.44
C TYR A 176 -0.44 -14.69 1.24
N THR A 177 -0.16 -14.19 0.04
CA THR A 177 1.15 -13.60 -0.28
C THR A 177 1.36 -12.30 0.50
N PHE A 178 2.52 -12.18 1.16
CA PHE A 178 2.89 -10.96 1.86
C PHE A 178 4.41 -10.70 1.77
N PHE A 179 4.79 -9.42 1.84
CA PHE A 179 6.13 -8.98 1.56
C PHE A 179 6.46 -7.68 2.33
N THR A 180 7.72 -7.27 2.27
CA THR A 180 8.16 -6.00 2.87
C THR A 180 8.14 -4.88 1.83
N ASP A 181 7.70 -3.68 2.25
CA ASP A 181 7.88 -2.40 1.55
C ASP A 181 8.39 -1.36 2.56
N PRO A 182 9.68 -1.41 2.94
CA PRO A 182 10.24 -0.64 4.04
C PRO A 182 9.93 0.85 3.90
N GLN A 183 9.32 1.44 4.95
CA GLN A 183 8.92 2.85 4.95
C GLN A 183 8.06 3.23 3.74
N GLN A 184 7.24 2.29 3.25
CA GLN A 184 6.34 2.50 2.10
C GLN A 184 7.03 3.07 0.84
N GLN A 185 8.24 2.61 0.53
CA GLN A 185 9.04 3.15 -0.57
C GLN A 185 8.33 3.11 -1.92
N ASN A 186 7.56 2.05 -2.17
CA ASN A 186 6.76 1.88 -3.40
C ASN A 186 5.34 2.40 -3.23
N LEU A 187 4.71 2.13 -2.08
CA LEU A 187 3.28 2.36 -1.87
C LEU A 187 2.95 3.74 -1.28
N GLY A 188 3.95 4.51 -0.82
CA GLY A 188 3.74 5.81 -0.17
C GLY A 188 3.05 6.88 -1.00
N GLN A 189 2.92 6.66 -2.30
CA GLN A 189 2.13 7.53 -3.16
C GLN A 189 0.61 7.32 -2.98
N PHE A 190 0.17 6.20 -2.39
CA PHE A 190 -1.24 5.86 -2.24
C PHE A 190 -1.80 6.27 -0.89
N PHE A 191 -0.96 6.35 0.16
CA PHE A 191 -1.40 6.65 1.52
C PHE A 191 -0.28 7.29 2.36
N ASP A 192 -0.66 7.81 3.53
CA ASP A 192 0.28 8.26 4.56
C ASP A 192 0.51 7.12 5.56
N ALA A 193 1.77 6.85 5.96
CA ALA A 193 2.11 5.81 6.94
C ALA A 193 1.41 5.99 8.29
N ALA A 194 0.97 7.20 8.63
CA ALA A 194 0.15 7.46 9.82
C ALA A 194 -1.28 6.94 9.70
N ALA A 195 -1.73 6.58 8.49
CA ALA A 195 -3.10 6.18 8.18
C ALA A 195 -3.13 4.73 7.63
N ILE A 196 -2.85 3.76 8.49
CA ILE A 196 -2.84 2.32 8.18
C ILE A 196 -3.82 1.54 9.08
N PRO A 197 -4.33 0.36 8.62
CA PRO A 197 -4.01 -0.28 7.35
C PRO A 197 -4.48 0.55 6.15
N TRP A 198 -3.71 0.49 5.06
CA TRP A 198 -4.19 0.94 3.77
C TRP A 198 -4.78 -0.26 3.01
N ASN A 199 -5.86 -0.02 2.25
CA ASN A 199 -6.56 -1.03 1.49
C ASN A 199 -6.86 -0.53 0.07
N GLY A 200 -6.31 -1.20 -0.93
CA GLY A 200 -6.57 -0.96 -2.34
C GLY A 200 -7.28 -2.16 -2.97
N MET A 201 -8.34 -1.90 -3.74
CA MET A 201 -8.98 -2.92 -4.57
C MET A 201 -8.54 -2.72 -6.01
N ILE A 202 -8.02 -3.78 -6.64
CA ILE A 202 -7.42 -3.73 -7.98
C ILE A 202 -8.14 -4.73 -8.88
N ASP A 203 -8.54 -4.29 -10.07
CA ASP A 203 -9.03 -5.16 -11.13
C ASP A 203 -7.85 -6.00 -11.68
N ALA A 204 -7.87 -7.30 -11.46
CA ALA A 204 -6.78 -8.18 -11.88
C ALA A 204 -6.62 -8.25 -13.42
N ARG A 205 -7.66 -7.88 -14.18
CA ARG A 205 -7.65 -7.90 -15.66
C ARG A 205 -6.84 -6.75 -16.27
N SER A 206 -6.71 -5.65 -15.54
CA SER A 206 -6.13 -4.40 -16.03
C SER A 206 -5.10 -3.80 -15.09
N MET A 207 -4.99 -4.34 -13.87
CA MET A 207 -4.23 -3.77 -12.76
C MET A 207 -4.65 -2.34 -12.40
N GLU A 208 -5.89 -1.99 -12.73
CA GLU A 208 -6.48 -0.69 -12.37
C GLU A 208 -6.86 -0.66 -10.90
N LEU A 209 -6.44 0.38 -10.18
CA LEU A 209 -6.85 0.64 -8.80
C LEU A 209 -8.29 1.15 -8.81
N LEU A 210 -9.22 0.33 -8.36
CA LEU A 210 -10.67 0.61 -8.33
C LEU A 210 -11.05 1.51 -7.17
N THR A 211 -10.44 1.27 -6.00
CA THR A 211 -10.61 2.11 -4.81
C THR A 211 -9.37 2.05 -3.93
N SER A 212 -9.22 3.06 -3.09
CA SER A 212 -8.11 3.19 -2.16
C SER A 212 -8.63 3.85 -0.89
N GLY A 213 -8.45 3.20 0.25
CA GLY A 213 -8.92 3.66 1.55
C GLY A 213 -7.96 3.33 2.67
N VAL A 214 -8.20 3.90 3.84
CA VAL A 214 -7.42 3.65 5.06
C VAL A 214 -8.33 3.19 6.19
N GLY A 215 -7.77 2.39 7.09
CA GLY A 215 -8.50 1.79 8.21
C GLY A 215 -9.05 0.40 7.89
N TYR A 216 -9.25 -0.38 8.94
CA TYR A 216 -9.89 -1.69 8.84
C TYR A 216 -11.38 -1.54 8.49
N ASN A 217 -11.82 -2.24 7.45
CA ASN A 217 -13.22 -2.26 7.04
C ASN A 217 -13.90 -3.54 7.54
N PRO A 218 -14.83 -3.46 8.54
CA PRO A 218 -15.55 -4.63 9.03
C PRO A 218 -16.54 -5.22 8.01
N LYS A 219 -16.86 -4.46 6.94
CA LYS A 219 -17.73 -4.89 5.83
C LYS A 219 -16.95 -5.30 4.58
N MET A 220 -15.75 -5.75 4.75
CA MET A 220 -14.82 -6.12 3.68
C MET A 220 -15.42 -7.14 2.69
N ILE A 221 -16.21 -8.12 3.17
CA ILE A 221 -16.86 -9.11 2.29
C ILE A 221 -17.90 -8.44 1.37
N GLU A 222 -18.70 -7.50 1.90
CA GLU A 222 -19.67 -6.75 1.11
C GLU A 222 -18.97 -5.89 0.04
N GLU A 223 -17.81 -5.35 0.39
CA GLU A 223 -16.98 -4.57 -0.54
C GLU A 223 -16.43 -5.45 -1.66
N TYR A 224 -15.91 -6.64 -1.36
CA TYR A 224 -15.49 -7.60 -2.39
C TYR A 224 -16.63 -7.95 -3.34
N ASP A 225 -17.81 -8.27 -2.81
CA ASP A 225 -18.98 -8.62 -3.64
C ASP A 225 -19.42 -7.44 -4.51
N THR A 226 -19.29 -6.22 -4.03
CA THR A 226 -19.59 -5.01 -4.79
C THR A 226 -18.64 -4.86 -5.98
N TRP A 227 -17.34 -5.00 -5.75
CA TRP A 227 -16.34 -4.87 -6.80
C TRP A 227 -16.36 -6.04 -7.78
N LEU A 228 -16.61 -7.27 -7.34
CA LEU A 228 -16.78 -8.42 -8.22
C LEU A 228 -17.97 -8.22 -9.19
N LYS A 229 -19.10 -7.74 -8.67
CA LYS A 229 -20.27 -7.40 -9.51
C LYS A 229 -19.94 -6.29 -10.51
N TRP A 230 -19.20 -5.27 -10.07
CA TRP A 230 -18.77 -4.19 -10.94
C TRP A 230 -17.85 -4.72 -12.06
N ILE A 231 -16.86 -5.55 -11.73
CA ILE A 231 -15.93 -6.18 -12.68
C ILE A 231 -16.70 -7.01 -13.72
N ASP A 232 -17.69 -7.79 -13.30
CA ASP A 232 -18.49 -8.62 -14.20
C ASP A 232 -19.38 -7.78 -15.14
N ALA A 233 -19.84 -6.62 -14.67
CA ALA A 233 -20.66 -5.69 -15.49
C ALA A 233 -19.83 -4.75 -16.38
N ASN A 234 -18.54 -4.59 -16.13
CA ASN A 234 -17.69 -3.60 -16.80
C ASN A 234 -16.43 -4.29 -17.38
N PRO A 235 -16.50 -4.89 -18.56
CA PRO A 235 -15.32 -5.49 -19.19
C PRO A 235 -14.24 -4.42 -19.42
N PRO A 236 -12.95 -4.78 -19.42
CA PRO A 236 -11.87 -3.86 -19.74
C PRO A 236 -12.10 -3.24 -21.12
N GLN A 237 -11.93 -1.92 -21.18
CA GLN A 237 -11.97 -1.25 -22.48
C GLN A 237 -10.64 -1.51 -23.20
N ALA A 238 -10.71 -1.80 -24.48
CA ALA A 238 -9.51 -1.87 -25.29
C ALA A 238 -8.86 -0.49 -25.34
N VAL A 239 -7.54 -0.43 -25.15
CA VAL A 239 -6.76 0.78 -25.41
C VAL A 239 -6.86 1.04 -26.92
N GLN A 240 -7.46 2.16 -27.30
CA GLN A 240 -7.50 2.59 -28.70
C GLN A 240 -6.17 3.21 -29.12
#